data_6d4e2901671e3f19350bb4df6e95e424
#
_entry.id   6d4e2901671e3f19350bb4df6e95e424
#
_cell.length_a   1.000
_cell.length_b   1.000
_cell.length_c   1.000
_cell.angle_alpha   90.00
_cell.angle_beta   90.00
_cell.angle_gamma   90.00
#
_symmetry.space_group_name_H-M   'P 1'
#
loop_
_entity.id
_entity.type
_entity.pdbx_description
1 polymer ?
#
loop_
_entity_poly.entity_id
_entity_poly.type
_entity_poly.pdbx_seq_one_letter_code
_entity_poly.pdbx_strand_id
1 'polypeptide(L)'
;MSTTAALVMVSSPAVAATLSNANGQSCGDDMGVWHFVNNQTGGAAAGTLSATFTDGTVWNIGPSKVLANTQHFYVESTGTLVSAETNLPGRLVLSDFTCEDVKKK
;
A
#
# COMPACT_ATOMS: atom_id res chain seq x y z
N MET A 1 -18.70 5.48 -34.29
CA MET A 1 -18.32 5.48 -34.00
C MET A 1 -17.90 5.20 -33.04
N SER A 2 -17.77 5.02 -32.59
CA SER A 2 -17.43 4.89 -31.79
C SER A 2 -16.74 4.50 -31.10
N THR A 3 -16.65 4.27 -31.00
CA THR A 3 -16.08 3.89 -30.46
C THR A 3 -15.36 3.83 -29.65
N THR A 4 -15.34 3.85 -29.60
CA THR A 4 -14.68 3.83 -28.95
C THR A 4 -14.36 3.63 -27.99
N ALA A 5 -14.58 3.56 -27.79
CA ALA A 5 -14.36 3.41 -26.97
C ALA A 5 -13.85 2.88 -26.14
N ALA A 6 -14.09 2.57 -26.18
CA ALA A 6 -13.80 1.95 -25.51
C ALA A 6 -12.75 2.04 -24.93
N LEU A 7 -12.44 2.30 -25.12
CA LEU A 7 -11.52 2.35 -24.66
C LEU A 7 -11.21 2.59 -23.60
N VAL A 8 -11.60 2.77 -23.42
CA VAL A 8 -11.38 3.13 -22.61
C VAL A 8 -11.06 2.76 -21.61
N MET A 9 -11.18 2.42 -21.49
CA MET A 9 -10.93 2.13 -20.58
C MET A 9 -10.15 1.68 -20.06
N VAL A 10 -10.11 1.41 -20.27
CA VAL A 10 -9.48 0.83 -19.99
C VAL A 10 -8.63 1.02 -19.16
N SER A 11 -8.42 1.28 -18.97
CA SER A 11 -7.52 1.54 -18.44
C SER A 11 -7.44 1.80 -17.19
N SER A 12 -7.98 1.93 -16.75
CA SER A 12 -8.01 2.37 -15.66
C SER A 12 -7.68 1.66 -14.67
N PRO A 13 -7.22 1.46 -14.18
CA PRO A 13 -6.95 0.88 -13.28
C PRO A 13 -6.89 1.06 -12.28
N ALA A 14 -6.73 1.18 -12.08
CA ALA A 14 -6.91 1.50 -11.37
C ALA A 14 -6.70 1.40 -10.02
N VAL A 15 -6.70 2.29 -9.24
CA VAL A 15 -6.69 2.16 -7.86
C VAL A 15 -7.94 1.49 -7.43
N ALA A 16 -7.81 0.44 -6.71
CA ALA A 16 -8.95 -0.27 -6.24
C ALA A 16 -9.15 -0.11 -4.75
N ALA A 17 -8.09 0.07 -3.98
CA ALA A 17 -8.24 0.27 -2.55
C ALA A 17 -7.26 1.33 -2.06
N THR A 18 -7.72 2.17 -1.14
CA THR A 18 -6.87 3.14 -0.49
C THR A 18 -6.87 2.85 0.99
N LEU A 19 -5.82 3.28 1.66
CA LEU A 19 -5.66 3.01 3.08
C LEU A 19 -6.80 3.64 3.85
N SER A 20 -7.44 2.84 4.69
CA SER A 20 -8.61 3.29 5.43
C SER A 20 -8.30 3.83 6.80
N ASN A 21 -7.09 3.57 7.31
CA ASN A 21 -6.78 3.97 8.68
C ASN A 21 -5.46 4.72 8.82
N ALA A 22 -5.17 5.60 7.88
CA ALA A 22 -3.99 6.46 8.01
C ALA A 22 -4.33 7.57 8.99
N ASN A 23 -3.60 7.61 10.08
CA ASN A 23 -3.85 8.60 11.12
C ASN A 23 -2.61 9.36 11.52
N GLY A 24 -1.68 9.51 10.60
CA GLY A 24 -0.46 10.26 10.90
C GLY A 24 0.51 9.49 11.77
N GLN A 25 0.51 8.17 11.67
CA GLN A 25 1.44 7.36 12.43
C GLN A 25 2.87 7.67 12.01
N SER A 26 3.79 7.63 12.96
CA SER A 26 5.15 8.03 12.70
C SER A 26 6.11 7.32 13.63
N CYS A 27 7.31 7.07 13.13
CA CYS A 27 8.41 6.59 13.95
C CYS A 27 9.40 7.71 14.29
N GLY A 28 8.99 8.96 14.09
CA GLY A 28 9.88 10.07 14.35
C GLY A 28 11.08 10.02 13.43
N ASP A 29 12.26 10.03 14.00
CA ASP A 29 13.49 9.98 13.23
C ASP A 29 13.94 8.55 12.94
N ASP A 30 13.23 7.57 13.43
CA ASP A 30 13.63 6.18 13.27
C ASP A 30 13.06 5.60 11.98
N MET A 31 13.71 4.55 11.52
CA MET A 31 13.17 3.82 10.39
C MET A 31 11.94 3.04 10.82
N GLY A 32 10.87 3.16 10.10
CA GLY A 32 9.68 2.38 10.34
C GLY A 32 9.58 1.22 9.38
N VAL A 33 9.13 0.09 9.89
CA VAL A 33 8.77 -1.05 9.05
C VAL A 33 7.26 -1.13 9.14
N TRP A 34 6.61 -0.83 8.02
CA TRP A 34 5.17 -0.66 7.97
C TRP A 34 4.55 -1.88 7.31
N HIS A 35 3.60 -2.49 8.00
CA HIS A 35 2.97 -3.71 7.50
C HIS A 35 1.54 -3.41 7.09
N PHE A 36 1.29 -3.48 5.79
CA PHE A 36 -0.04 -3.24 5.23
C PHE A 36 -0.65 -4.56 4.82
N VAL A 37 -1.94 -4.69 5.01
CA VAL A 37 -2.67 -5.88 4.61
C VAL A 37 -3.86 -5.44 3.77
N ASN A 38 -3.99 -6.05 2.61
CA ASN A 38 -5.17 -5.82 1.79
C ASN A 38 -6.06 -7.05 1.91
N ASN A 39 -7.25 -6.87 2.45
CA ASN A 39 -8.19 -7.94 2.69
C ASN A 39 -9.19 -8.04 1.55
N GLN A 40 -9.85 -9.19 1.46
CA GLN A 40 -10.93 -9.36 0.50
C GLN A 40 -10.45 -9.21 -0.93
N THR A 41 -9.30 -9.81 -1.22
CA THR A 41 -8.75 -9.73 -2.57
C THR A 41 -9.42 -10.69 -3.54
N GLY A 42 -10.16 -11.67 -3.01
CA GLY A 42 -10.89 -12.58 -3.88
C GLY A 42 -10.01 -13.42 -4.78
N GLY A 43 -8.83 -13.78 -4.31
CA GLY A 43 -7.94 -14.61 -5.11
C GLY A 43 -7.21 -13.84 -6.20
N ALA A 44 -7.16 -12.52 -6.11
CA ALA A 44 -6.49 -11.73 -7.13
C ALA A 44 -5.00 -12.08 -7.19
N ALA A 45 -4.41 -11.93 -8.36
CA ALA A 45 -2.98 -12.11 -8.53
C ALA A 45 -2.24 -11.03 -7.73
N ALA A 46 -0.95 -11.22 -7.57
CA ALA A 46 -0.14 -10.28 -6.80
C ALA A 46 -0.31 -8.86 -7.33
N GLY A 47 -0.59 -7.94 -6.43
CA GLY A 47 -0.77 -6.54 -6.80
C GLY A 47 0.45 -5.73 -6.45
N THR A 48 0.29 -4.41 -6.45
CA THR A 48 1.34 -3.50 -6.04
C THR A 48 0.75 -2.48 -5.08
N LEU A 49 1.61 -1.97 -4.22
CA LEU A 49 1.24 -0.97 -3.25
C LEU A 49 2.12 0.26 -3.43
N SER A 50 1.57 1.43 -3.24
CA SER A 50 2.34 2.66 -3.17
C SER A 50 2.01 3.32 -1.85
N ALA A 51 3.01 3.68 -1.09
CA ALA A 51 2.83 4.27 0.22
C ALA A 51 3.47 5.64 0.25
N THR A 52 2.73 6.63 0.71
CA THR A 52 3.19 8.01 0.77
C THR A 52 3.46 8.42 2.20
N PHE A 53 4.65 8.95 2.41
CA PHE A 53 5.06 9.48 3.70
C PHE A 53 5.40 10.94 3.52
N THR A 54 5.57 11.66 4.61
CA THR A 54 5.85 13.08 4.52
C THR A 54 7.14 13.39 3.78
N ASP A 55 8.06 12.43 3.71
CA ASP A 55 9.33 12.64 3.01
C ASP A 55 9.41 11.93 1.66
N GLY A 56 8.29 11.48 1.15
CA GLY A 56 8.27 10.92 -0.19
C GLY A 56 7.35 9.74 -0.33
N THR A 57 7.25 9.23 -1.53
CA THR A 57 6.41 8.08 -1.85
C THR A 57 7.27 6.90 -2.27
N VAL A 58 6.93 5.73 -1.75
CA VAL A 58 7.58 4.49 -2.17
C VAL A 58 6.61 3.81 -3.12
N TRP A 59 7.07 3.53 -4.33
CA TRP A 59 6.22 3.06 -5.41
C TRP A 59 6.42 1.58 -5.70
N ASN A 60 5.37 0.96 -6.22
CA ASN A 60 5.46 -0.37 -6.82
C ASN A 60 6.01 -1.44 -5.90
N ILE A 61 5.51 -1.45 -4.68
CA ILE A 61 5.93 -2.43 -3.70
C ILE A 61 5.15 -3.70 -3.95
N GLY A 62 5.86 -4.81 -4.14
CA GLY A 62 5.21 -6.10 -4.31
C GLY A 62 4.87 -6.72 -2.96
N PRO A 63 3.95 -7.66 -2.93
CA PRO A 63 3.57 -8.29 -1.67
C PRO A 63 4.64 -9.27 -1.22
N SER A 64 4.81 -9.36 0.09
CA SER A 64 5.68 -10.35 0.67
C SER A 64 4.97 -11.69 0.79
N LYS A 65 3.63 -11.68 0.77
CA LYS A 65 2.85 -12.89 0.90
C LYS A 65 1.51 -12.69 0.21
N VAL A 66 1.11 -13.65 -0.60
CA VAL A 66 -0.17 -13.64 -1.29
C VAL A 66 -0.94 -14.85 -0.82
N LEU A 67 -2.08 -14.62 -0.22
CA LEU A 67 -2.95 -15.68 0.28
C LEU A 67 -4.25 -15.67 -0.50
N ALA A 68 -5.13 -16.61 -0.20
CA ALA A 68 -6.36 -16.75 -0.95
C ALA A 68 -7.20 -15.48 -0.96
N ASN A 69 -7.19 -14.74 0.13
CA ASN A 69 -8.04 -13.57 0.25
C ASN A 69 -7.34 -12.38 0.87
N THR A 70 -6.03 -12.40 1.00
CA THR A 70 -5.27 -11.27 1.54
C THR A 70 -3.91 -11.20 0.88
N GLN A 71 -3.34 -10.01 0.85
CA GLN A 71 -1.96 -9.81 0.44
C GLN A 71 -1.30 -8.89 1.44
N HIS A 72 -0.06 -9.21 1.78
CA HIS A 72 0.69 -8.50 2.81
C HIS A 72 1.84 -7.76 2.18
N PHE A 73 2.03 -6.51 2.56
CA PHE A 73 3.10 -5.66 2.03
C PHE A 73 3.88 -5.08 3.18
N TYR A 74 5.19 -5.00 3.03
CA TYR A 74 6.05 -4.35 4.01
C TYR A 74 6.82 -3.23 3.35
N VAL A 75 6.88 -2.10 4.01
CA VAL A 75 7.54 -0.91 3.50
C VAL A 75 8.45 -0.37 4.58
N GLU A 76 9.68 -0.04 4.23
CA GLU A 76 10.59 0.60 5.16
C GLU A 76 10.68 2.07 4.77
N SER A 77 10.44 2.95 5.71
CA SER A 77 10.48 4.37 5.44
C SER A 77 10.56 5.16 6.72
N THR A 78 11.11 6.36 6.62
CA THR A 78 11.05 7.32 7.71
C THR A 78 9.90 8.27 7.44
N GLY A 79 9.63 9.16 8.38
CA GLY A 79 8.58 10.15 8.19
C GLY A 79 7.24 9.67 8.71
N THR A 80 6.24 10.46 8.45
CA THR A 80 4.88 10.18 8.90
C THR A 80 4.08 9.62 7.74
N LEU A 81 3.33 8.56 8.01
CA LEU A 81 2.51 7.94 6.98
C LEU A 81 1.35 8.87 6.62
N VAL A 82 1.19 9.17 5.35
CA VAL A 82 0.14 10.02 4.85
C VAL A 82 -0.98 9.19 4.23
N SER A 83 -0.61 8.28 3.35
CA SER A 83 -1.62 7.47 2.67
C SER A 83 -0.95 6.28 2.02
N ALA A 84 -1.77 5.38 1.51
CA ALA A 84 -1.28 4.26 0.72
C ALA A 84 -2.40 3.81 -0.18
N GLU A 85 -2.04 3.19 -1.30
CA GLU A 85 -3.03 2.68 -2.21
C GLU A 85 -2.49 1.47 -2.95
N THR A 86 -3.38 0.66 -3.45
CA THR A 86 -3.02 -0.55 -4.16
C THR A 86 -3.95 -0.72 -5.35
N ASN A 87 -3.53 -1.51 -6.33
CA ASN A 87 -4.37 -1.82 -7.46
C ASN A 87 -5.25 -3.05 -7.22
N LEU A 88 -5.26 -3.56 -5.99
CA LEU A 88 -6.07 -4.72 -5.66
C LEU A 88 -7.47 -4.31 -5.21
N PRO A 89 -8.45 -5.16 -5.39
CA PRO A 89 -9.76 -4.91 -4.81
C PRO A 89 -9.72 -5.19 -3.31
N GLY A 90 -10.77 -4.82 -2.62
CA GLY A 90 -10.90 -5.15 -1.22
C GLY A 90 -10.61 -3.96 -0.34
N ARG A 91 -10.04 -4.23 0.83
CA ARG A 91 -9.81 -3.20 1.83
C ARG A 91 -8.36 -3.20 2.27
N LEU A 92 -7.72 -2.06 2.16
CA LEU A 92 -6.33 -1.88 2.55
C LEU A 92 -6.26 -1.23 3.92
N VAL A 93 -5.51 -1.85 4.83
CA VAL A 93 -5.34 -1.31 6.18
C VAL A 93 -3.87 -1.39 6.57
N LEU A 94 -3.47 -0.51 7.48
CA LEU A 94 -2.18 -0.62 8.11
C LEU A 94 -2.38 -1.57 9.29
N SER A 95 -1.77 -2.74 9.23
CA SER A 95 -1.93 -3.74 10.25
C SER A 95 -1.12 -3.40 11.49
N ASP A 96 0.14 -3.04 11.28
CA ASP A 96 0.98 -2.62 12.39
C ASP A 96 2.24 -1.98 11.81
N PHE A 97 3.06 -1.45 12.68
CA PHE A 97 4.35 -0.97 12.27
C PHE A 97 5.31 -1.04 13.46
N THR A 98 6.58 -1.15 13.13
CA THR A 98 7.64 -1.25 14.12
C THR A 98 8.65 -0.17 13.84
N CYS A 99 9.09 0.51 14.87
CA CYS A 99 10.10 1.53 14.70
C CYS A 99 11.45 0.97 15.12
N GLU A 100 12.44 1.10 14.24
CA GLU A 100 13.77 0.62 14.53
C GLU A 100 14.63 1.79 15.00
N ASP A 101 15.23 1.62 16.15
CA ASP A 101 16.02 2.69 16.72
C ASP A 101 17.40 2.67 16.09
N VAL A 102 17.56 3.42 15.01
CA VAL A 102 18.82 3.41 14.29
C VAL A 102 19.92 4.16 15.02
N LYS A 103 19.56 4.88 16.07
CA LYS A 103 20.55 5.56 16.82
C LYS A 103 21.16 4.72 17.90
N LYS A 104 20.52 3.61 18.15
CA LYS A 104 20.99 2.80 19.15
C LYS A 104 22.03 1.96 18.62
N LYS A 105 22.99 2.03 18.80
CA LYS A 105 23.85 1.25 18.16
C LYS A 105 24.89 1.06 18.81
#